data_38dff43159c42483886c6a234abe4930
#
_entry.id   38dff43159c42483886c6a234abe4930
#
_cell.length_a   1.000
_cell.length_b   1.000
_cell.length_c   1.000
_cell.angle_alpha   90.00
_cell.angle_beta   90.00
_cell.angle_gamma   90.00
#
_symmetry.space_group_name_H-M   'P 1'
#
loop_
_entity.id
_entity.type
_entity.pdbx_description
1 polymer ?
#
loop_
_entity_poly.entity_id
_entity_poly.type
_entity_poly.pdbx_seq_one_letter_code
_entity_poly.pdbx_strand_id
1 'polypeptide(L)'
;FRASGEEDEIWLHRSTDPAELERLLRRHRDTYITEDDFRAISAHGLNLVRIPVPFFIFGDVPGHPGCVEYLDRAFDWAERAGLKVLIDLHTVPGSQNGFDNGGLTGVVRWHTTPRQVAFALDVLERLARRYRDRPALYGIEVLNEPVDRLTYLMSPSSSRAKDPGEARGSGHVPMRFLKRFYRAAYRWLRPVLGDGPVIVFHDGFRLNRWRGWFVREGMRGVIIDTHAYLVMSERPEVLFRILPDAWLMRWYRLFAAWGARRIRRAARFTPVMVGEWCVANGLAARMGECGACLLYTSDAADDKQ
;
A
#
# COMPACT_ATOMS: atom_id res chain seq x y z
N PHE A 1 7.12 -10.15 15.60
CA PHE A 1 5.90 -9.32 15.58
C PHE A 1 4.79 -9.90 16.48
N ARG A 2 4.27 -11.11 16.25
CA ARG A 2 3.20 -11.70 17.10
C ARG A 2 3.54 -11.74 18.60
N ALA A 3 4.79 -11.96 18.96
CA ALA A 3 5.24 -12.00 20.35
C ALA A 3 5.25 -10.62 21.03
N SER A 4 5.30 -9.52 20.29
CA SER A 4 5.29 -8.17 20.86
C SER A 4 3.89 -7.70 21.30
N GLY A 5 2.82 -8.25 20.72
CA GLY A 5 1.44 -7.80 20.92
C GLY A 5 1.12 -6.45 20.29
N GLU A 6 2.04 -5.87 19.51
CA GLU A 6 1.81 -4.60 18.82
C GLU A 6 1.06 -4.80 17.50
N GLU A 7 0.11 -3.89 17.21
CA GLU A 7 -0.72 -3.96 16.00
C GLU A 7 -0.06 -3.29 14.80
N ASP A 8 0.92 -2.40 15.01
CA ASP A 8 1.56 -1.64 13.94
C ASP A 8 3.07 -1.44 14.16
N GLU A 9 3.75 -1.07 13.08
CA GLU A 9 5.20 -0.95 13.06
C GLU A 9 5.71 0.22 13.93
N ILE A 10 4.97 1.32 14.00
CA ILE A 10 5.39 2.49 14.79
C ILE A 10 5.38 2.17 16.29
N TRP A 11 4.34 1.47 16.76
CA TRP A 11 4.30 1.04 18.16
C TRP A 11 5.31 -0.06 18.47
N LEU A 12 5.57 -0.98 17.54
CA LEU A 12 6.65 -1.94 17.68
C LEU A 12 8.00 -1.22 17.89
N HIS A 13 8.28 -0.18 17.10
CA HIS A 13 9.51 0.59 17.22
C HIS A 13 9.60 1.37 18.55
N ARG A 14 8.47 1.89 19.04
CA ARG A 14 8.42 2.67 20.29
C ARG A 14 8.50 1.81 21.54
N SER A 15 7.97 0.60 21.50
CA SER A 15 7.86 -0.28 22.67
C SER A 15 9.02 -1.25 22.84
N THR A 16 9.87 -1.40 21.84
CA THR A 16 10.98 -2.35 21.82
C THR A 16 12.30 -1.63 22.10
N ASP A 17 13.18 -2.24 22.88
CA ASP A 17 14.55 -1.75 23.05
C ASP A 17 15.23 -1.56 21.69
N PRO A 18 15.96 -0.45 21.44
CA PRO A 18 16.52 -0.16 20.13
C PRO A 18 17.47 -1.24 19.58
N ALA A 19 18.28 -1.86 20.41
CA ALA A 19 19.23 -2.89 19.99
C ALA A 19 18.48 -4.20 19.65
N GLU A 20 17.46 -4.53 20.44
CA GLU A 20 16.60 -5.68 20.19
C GLU A 20 15.75 -5.45 18.93
N LEU A 21 15.19 -4.26 18.75
CA LEU A 21 14.42 -3.89 17.55
C LEU A 21 15.27 -4.06 16.29
N GLU A 22 16.50 -3.53 16.28
CA GLU A 22 17.38 -3.65 15.14
C GLU A 22 17.68 -5.13 14.83
N ARG A 23 17.96 -5.94 15.85
CA ARG A 23 18.21 -7.37 15.71
C ARG A 23 17.02 -8.12 15.11
N LEU A 24 15.81 -7.84 15.62
CA LEU A 24 14.57 -8.45 15.15
C LEU A 24 14.26 -8.07 13.69
N LEU A 25 14.34 -6.78 13.37
CA LEU A 25 14.06 -6.29 12.03
C LEU A 25 15.09 -6.80 11.03
N ARG A 26 16.40 -6.83 11.38
CA ARG A 26 17.44 -7.38 10.55
C ARG A 26 17.20 -8.86 10.26
N ARG A 27 16.94 -9.66 11.30
CA ARG A 27 16.63 -11.08 11.13
C ARG A 27 15.42 -11.28 10.21
N HIS A 28 14.33 -10.55 10.45
CA HIS A 28 13.13 -10.62 9.62
C HIS A 28 13.43 -10.29 8.16
N ARG A 29 14.06 -9.14 7.91
CA ARG A 29 14.36 -8.66 6.55
C ARG A 29 15.37 -9.55 5.80
N ASP A 30 16.27 -10.22 6.53
CA ASP A 30 17.23 -11.17 5.92
C ASP A 30 16.60 -12.50 5.52
N THR A 31 15.47 -12.89 6.12
CA THR A 31 14.91 -14.23 5.95
C THR A 31 13.51 -14.27 5.35
N TYR A 32 12.76 -13.17 5.38
CA TYR A 32 11.35 -13.13 4.97
C TYR A 32 11.18 -13.20 3.45
N ILE A 33 11.89 -12.36 2.71
CA ILE A 33 11.97 -12.39 1.24
C ILE A 33 13.43 -12.54 0.83
N THR A 34 13.69 -13.46 -0.08
CA THR A 34 15.03 -13.83 -0.54
C THR A 34 15.12 -13.79 -2.06
N GLU A 35 16.33 -14.00 -2.60
CA GLU A 35 16.53 -14.12 -4.04
C GLU A 35 15.75 -15.28 -4.67
N ASP A 36 15.58 -16.38 -3.91
CA ASP A 36 14.82 -17.54 -4.39
C ASP A 36 13.33 -17.23 -4.61
N ASP A 37 12.75 -16.31 -3.79
CA ASP A 37 11.40 -15.83 -4.01
C ASP A 37 11.29 -15.06 -5.35
N PHE A 38 12.27 -14.21 -5.67
CA PHE A 38 12.31 -13.50 -6.96
C PHE A 38 12.43 -14.46 -8.15
N ARG A 39 13.28 -15.50 -8.03
CA ARG A 39 13.38 -16.56 -9.03
C ARG A 39 12.08 -17.32 -9.21
N ALA A 40 11.40 -17.66 -8.09
CA ALA A 40 10.11 -18.34 -8.13
C ALA A 40 9.03 -17.48 -8.79
N ILE A 41 8.95 -16.18 -8.47
CA ILE A 41 8.01 -15.23 -9.10
C ILE A 41 8.22 -15.21 -10.62
N SER A 42 9.47 -15.07 -11.08
CA SER A 42 9.81 -15.08 -12.49
C SER A 42 9.48 -16.40 -13.16
N ALA A 43 9.81 -17.53 -12.52
CA ALA A 43 9.53 -18.89 -13.04
C ALA A 43 8.01 -19.14 -13.21
N HIS A 44 7.16 -18.48 -12.44
CA HIS A 44 5.71 -18.51 -12.61
C HIS A 44 5.18 -17.56 -13.70
N GLY A 45 6.07 -16.92 -14.47
CA GLY A 45 5.71 -16.04 -15.59
C GLY A 45 5.27 -14.63 -15.16
N LEU A 46 5.47 -14.24 -13.91
CA LEU A 46 5.26 -12.87 -13.46
C LEU A 46 6.45 -12.00 -13.85
N ASN A 47 6.23 -10.72 -14.08
CA ASN A 47 7.24 -9.81 -14.62
C ASN A 47 7.41 -8.49 -13.82
N LEU A 48 6.59 -8.29 -12.80
CA LEU A 48 6.58 -7.09 -11.97
C LEU A 48 6.37 -7.47 -10.51
N VAL A 49 7.14 -6.86 -9.62
CA VAL A 49 6.93 -6.89 -8.17
C VAL A 49 6.65 -5.48 -7.67
N ARG A 50 5.66 -5.32 -6.81
CA ARG A 50 5.38 -4.11 -6.05
C ARG A 50 6.01 -4.26 -4.66
N ILE A 51 6.89 -3.34 -4.30
CA ILE A 51 7.65 -3.40 -3.05
C ILE A 51 7.23 -2.22 -2.17
N PRO A 52 6.47 -2.49 -1.09
CA PRO A 52 6.15 -1.49 -0.07
C PRO A 52 7.39 -1.01 0.66
N VAL A 53 7.53 0.30 0.83
CA VAL A 53 8.62 0.91 1.59
C VAL A 53 8.07 1.93 2.59
N PRO A 54 8.64 1.99 3.81
CA PRO A 54 8.21 2.96 4.81
C PRO A 54 8.85 4.33 4.57
N PHE A 55 8.26 5.38 5.14
CA PHE A 55 8.81 6.73 5.08
C PHE A 55 10.19 6.88 5.72
N PHE A 56 10.55 6.00 6.63
CA PHE A 56 11.84 6.00 7.32
C PHE A 56 12.89 5.08 6.64
N ILE A 57 12.64 4.68 5.39
CA ILE A 57 13.51 3.74 4.65
C ILE A 57 15.01 4.11 4.68
N PHE A 58 15.34 5.39 4.73
CA PHE A 58 16.72 5.87 4.74
C PHE A 58 17.39 5.89 6.12
N GLY A 59 16.68 5.56 7.21
CA GLY A 59 17.22 5.52 8.57
C GLY A 59 17.50 6.89 9.21
N ASP A 60 16.94 7.96 8.65
CA ASP A 60 17.11 9.34 9.12
C ASP A 60 15.94 9.82 10.02
N VAL A 61 15.06 8.92 10.38
CA VAL A 61 13.96 9.20 11.32
C VAL A 61 14.32 8.60 12.69
N PRO A 62 14.45 9.42 13.74
CA PRO A 62 14.81 8.93 15.08
C PRO A 62 13.89 7.81 15.56
N GLY A 63 14.47 6.74 16.10
CA GLY A 63 13.74 5.57 16.60
C GLY A 63 13.27 4.60 15.53
N HIS A 64 13.59 4.83 14.24
CA HIS A 64 13.17 3.96 13.15
C HIS A 64 14.40 3.50 12.34
N PRO A 65 14.83 2.24 12.48
CA PRO A 65 15.92 1.70 11.67
C PRO A 65 15.59 1.70 10.19
N GLY A 66 16.50 2.22 9.36
CA GLY A 66 16.35 2.22 7.92
C GLY A 66 16.38 0.82 7.30
N CYS A 67 16.06 0.76 6.01
CA CYS A 67 16.05 -0.52 5.27
C CYS A 67 16.35 -0.36 3.77
N VAL A 68 16.98 0.73 3.39
CA VAL A 68 17.24 1.02 1.96
C VAL A 68 18.15 -0.03 1.31
N GLU A 69 19.07 -0.62 2.06
CA GLU A 69 19.94 -1.70 1.59
C GLU A 69 19.18 -2.96 1.19
N TYR A 70 18.02 -3.21 1.79
CA TYR A 70 17.15 -4.33 1.41
C TYR A 70 16.42 -4.05 0.09
N LEU A 71 16.05 -2.80 -0.15
CA LEU A 71 15.50 -2.40 -1.44
C LEU A 71 16.59 -2.48 -2.54
N ASP A 72 17.84 -2.09 -2.24
CA ASP A 72 18.97 -2.26 -3.16
C ASP A 72 19.14 -3.73 -3.56
N ARG A 73 19.16 -4.64 -2.57
CA ARG A 73 19.24 -6.10 -2.79
C ARG A 73 18.06 -6.60 -3.63
N ALA A 74 16.85 -6.13 -3.36
CA ALA A 74 15.65 -6.50 -4.13
C ALA A 74 15.76 -6.07 -5.61
N PHE A 75 16.35 -4.90 -5.89
CA PHE A 75 16.63 -4.48 -7.26
C PHE A 75 17.66 -5.41 -7.93
N ASP A 76 18.74 -5.78 -7.22
CA ASP A 76 19.74 -6.72 -7.75
C ASP A 76 19.11 -8.08 -8.08
N TRP A 77 18.25 -8.59 -7.21
CA TRP A 77 17.52 -9.85 -7.45
C TRP A 77 16.52 -9.73 -8.61
N ALA A 78 15.81 -8.62 -8.69
CA ALA A 78 14.87 -8.36 -9.78
C ALA A 78 15.57 -8.33 -11.14
N GLU A 79 16.71 -7.64 -11.23
CA GLU A 79 17.52 -7.57 -12.46
C GLU A 79 18.04 -8.93 -12.90
N ARG A 80 18.54 -9.76 -11.96
CA ARG A 80 18.96 -11.13 -12.25
C ARG A 80 17.81 -12.04 -12.66
N ALA A 81 16.61 -11.82 -12.08
CA ALA A 81 15.43 -12.62 -12.39
C ALA A 81 14.62 -12.09 -13.60
N GLY A 82 15.02 -10.97 -14.22
CA GLY A 82 14.30 -10.35 -15.33
C GLY A 82 12.96 -9.68 -14.92
N LEU A 83 12.81 -9.33 -13.63
CA LEU A 83 11.64 -8.69 -13.09
C LEU A 83 11.77 -7.16 -13.10
N LYS A 84 10.63 -6.48 -13.14
CA LYS A 84 10.54 -5.04 -12.89
C LYS A 84 10.08 -4.79 -11.45
N VAL A 85 10.42 -3.60 -10.92
CA VAL A 85 10.11 -3.17 -9.57
C VAL A 85 9.25 -1.90 -9.61
N LEU A 86 8.08 -1.94 -8.97
CA LEU A 86 7.32 -0.78 -8.60
C LEU A 86 7.60 -0.48 -7.11
N ILE A 87 8.26 0.63 -6.84
CA ILE A 87 8.45 1.11 -5.46
C ILE A 87 7.15 1.76 -5.01
N ASP A 88 6.62 1.35 -3.86
CA ASP A 88 5.43 1.93 -3.27
C ASP A 88 5.76 2.61 -1.95
N LEU A 89 5.57 3.94 -1.85
CA LEU A 89 5.61 4.62 -0.56
C LEU A 89 4.37 4.22 0.25
N HIS A 90 4.55 3.20 1.09
CA HIS A 90 3.43 2.54 1.77
C HIS A 90 2.95 3.28 3.00
N THR A 91 3.84 3.96 3.70
CA THR A 91 3.52 4.71 4.91
C THR A 91 4.10 6.12 4.88
N VAL A 92 3.47 7.04 5.60
CA VAL A 92 3.96 8.41 5.79
C VAL A 92 3.81 8.83 7.26
N PRO A 93 4.61 9.79 7.76
CA PRO A 93 4.51 10.23 9.15
C PRO A 93 3.11 10.71 9.49
N GLY A 94 2.54 10.19 10.58
CA GLY A 94 1.17 10.52 11.01
C GLY A 94 0.08 9.81 10.20
N SER A 95 0.45 8.83 9.42
CA SER A 95 -0.37 7.92 8.60
C SER A 95 -1.39 8.60 7.67
N GLN A 96 -1.64 8.00 6.54
CA GLN A 96 -2.57 8.46 5.51
C GLN A 96 -3.93 7.74 5.56
N ASN A 97 -4.03 6.64 6.30
CA ASN A 97 -5.24 5.82 6.33
C ASN A 97 -5.65 5.33 7.73
N GLY A 98 -4.73 5.27 8.69
CA GLY A 98 -4.99 4.76 10.04
C GLY A 98 -5.21 3.26 10.10
N PHE A 99 -4.87 2.52 9.04
CA PHE A 99 -4.85 1.07 9.05
C PHE A 99 -3.55 0.58 9.71
N ASP A 100 -3.51 -0.67 10.10
CA ASP A 100 -2.30 -1.33 10.60
C ASP A 100 -1.16 -1.26 9.57
N ASN A 101 -1.45 -1.54 8.30
CA ASN A 101 -0.51 -1.40 7.19
C ASN A 101 -0.08 0.05 6.89
N GLY A 102 -0.77 1.06 7.42
CA GLY A 102 -0.38 2.47 7.34
C GLY A 102 0.69 2.87 8.36
N GLY A 103 1.18 1.92 9.14
CA GLY A 103 2.26 2.07 10.12
C GLY A 103 1.83 2.65 11.47
N LEU A 104 0.65 3.28 11.57
CA LEU A 104 0.14 3.86 12.82
C LEU A 104 -1.39 3.74 12.87
N THR A 105 -1.86 2.72 13.57
CA THR A 105 -3.27 2.36 13.65
C THR A 105 -4.12 3.46 14.31
N GLY A 106 -5.26 3.79 13.70
CA GLY A 106 -6.23 4.75 14.23
C GLY A 106 -5.86 6.22 14.05
N VAL A 107 -4.67 6.54 13.53
CA VAL A 107 -4.20 7.92 13.30
C VAL A 107 -4.23 8.24 11.81
N VAL A 108 -4.84 9.38 11.43
CA VAL A 108 -4.84 9.89 10.04
C VAL A 108 -4.60 11.40 10.09
N ARG A 109 -3.33 11.80 10.22
CA ARG A 109 -2.94 13.19 10.43
C ARG A 109 -1.87 13.71 9.47
N TRP A 110 -1.28 12.86 8.65
CA TRP A 110 -0.26 13.24 7.68
C TRP A 110 -0.65 14.51 6.88
N HIS A 111 -1.86 14.52 6.32
CA HIS A 111 -2.32 15.59 5.43
C HIS A 111 -2.59 16.93 6.14
N THR A 112 -2.63 16.94 7.47
CA THR A 112 -2.86 18.16 8.28
C THR A 112 -1.57 18.84 8.70
N THR A 113 -0.40 18.21 8.47
CA THR A 113 0.90 18.67 8.92
C THR A 113 1.82 18.94 7.72
N PRO A 114 2.01 20.23 7.31
CA PRO A 114 2.79 20.57 6.12
C PRO A 114 4.21 19.99 6.12
N ARG A 115 4.87 19.94 7.29
CA ARG A 115 6.21 19.35 7.43
C ARG A 115 6.22 17.85 7.07
N GLN A 116 5.22 17.10 7.48
CA GLN A 116 5.10 15.67 7.16
C GLN A 116 4.82 15.44 5.67
N VAL A 117 4.04 16.32 5.05
CA VAL A 117 3.79 16.29 3.60
C VAL A 117 5.07 16.57 2.82
N ALA A 118 5.84 17.59 3.23
CA ALA A 118 7.12 17.93 2.61
C ALA A 118 8.14 16.79 2.77
N PHE A 119 8.18 16.14 3.94
CA PHE A 119 9.04 15.00 4.19
C PHE A 119 8.69 13.81 3.29
N ALA A 120 7.41 13.50 3.09
CA ALA A 120 7.00 12.45 2.15
C ALA A 120 7.44 12.73 0.70
N LEU A 121 7.40 14.00 0.26
CA LEU A 121 7.92 14.40 -1.05
C LEU A 121 9.45 14.24 -1.15
N ASP A 122 10.18 14.58 -0.08
CA ASP A 122 11.64 14.37 -0.01
C ASP A 122 12.01 12.88 -0.12
N VAL A 123 11.32 12.02 0.63
CA VAL A 123 11.53 10.57 0.55
C VAL A 123 11.31 10.05 -0.88
N LEU A 124 10.23 10.49 -1.53
CA LEU A 124 9.94 10.12 -2.92
C LEU A 124 11.02 10.60 -3.89
N GLU A 125 11.51 11.84 -3.75
CA GLU A 125 12.57 12.37 -4.60
C GLU A 125 13.89 11.62 -4.39
N ARG A 126 14.24 11.28 -3.16
CA ARG A 126 15.45 10.49 -2.83
C ARG A 126 15.36 9.09 -3.42
N LEU A 127 14.20 8.42 -3.33
CA LEU A 127 13.96 7.15 -3.99
C LEU A 127 14.11 7.27 -5.51
N ALA A 128 13.50 8.29 -6.11
CA ALA A 128 13.61 8.51 -7.55
C ALA A 128 15.06 8.72 -7.99
N ARG A 129 15.82 9.56 -7.29
CA ARG A 129 17.24 9.82 -7.58
C ARG A 129 18.12 8.57 -7.44
N ARG A 130 17.84 7.73 -6.45
CA ARG A 130 18.61 6.51 -6.19
C ARG A 130 18.37 5.44 -7.25
N TYR A 131 17.14 5.29 -7.73
CA TYR A 131 16.77 4.14 -8.58
C TYR A 131 16.49 4.48 -10.03
N ARG A 132 16.47 5.77 -10.45
CA ARG A 132 16.13 6.19 -11.83
C ARG A 132 16.94 5.49 -12.92
N ASP A 133 18.20 5.16 -12.63
CA ASP A 133 19.11 4.55 -13.59
C ASP A 133 19.15 3.00 -13.48
N ARG A 134 18.34 2.41 -12.59
CA ARG A 134 18.24 0.95 -12.43
C ARG A 134 17.37 0.35 -13.53
N PRO A 135 17.87 -0.63 -14.29
CA PRO A 135 17.11 -1.26 -15.38
C PRO A 135 15.80 -1.90 -14.91
N ALA A 136 15.75 -2.40 -13.67
CA ALA A 136 14.55 -2.99 -13.09
C ALA A 136 13.48 -1.96 -12.71
N LEU A 137 13.77 -0.66 -12.62
CA LEU A 137 12.76 0.32 -12.20
C LEU A 137 11.60 0.38 -13.21
N TYR A 138 10.42 -0.05 -12.79
CA TYR A 138 9.16 0.16 -13.50
C TYR A 138 8.59 1.55 -13.21
N GLY A 139 8.56 1.94 -11.94
CA GLY A 139 8.03 3.23 -11.52
C GLY A 139 7.99 3.39 -10.01
N ILE A 140 7.38 4.51 -9.59
CA ILE A 140 7.17 4.84 -8.17
C ILE A 140 5.69 5.11 -7.95
N GLU A 141 5.11 4.41 -7.00
CA GLU A 141 3.79 4.72 -6.43
C GLU A 141 3.95 5.74 -5.31
N VAL A 142 3.22 6.85 -5.46
CA VAL A 142 3.42 8.06 -4.67
C VAL A 142 2.95 7.93 -3.23
N LEU A 143 1.87 7.15 -3.02
CA LEU A 143 1.34 6.90 -1.68
C LEU A 143 0.29 5.79 -1.71
N ASN A 144 0.48 4.77 -0.88
CA ASN A 144 -0.50 3.71 -0.65
C ASN A 144 -1.76 4.24 0.06
N GLU A 145 -2.92 3.89 -0.41
CA GLU A 145 -4.24 3.96 0.24
C GLU A 145 -4.56 5.24 1.04
N PRO A 146 -4.43 6.46 0.50
CA PRO A 146 -4.91 7.65 1.21
C PRO A 146 -6.44 7.61 1.37
N VAL A 147 -6.90 7.40 2.62
CA VAL A 147 -8.27 7.02 2.93
C VAL A 147 -9.30 8.11 2.62
N ASP A 148 -10.41 7.74 2.02
CA ASP A 148 -11.56 8.61 1.84
C ASP A 148 -12.49 8.64 3.07
N ARG A 149 -13.49 9.53 3.04
CA ARG A 149 -14.41 9.70 4.16
C ARG A 149 -15.23 8.44 4.46
N LEU A 150 -15.71 7.76 3.42
CA LEU A 150 -16.55 6.58 3.61
C LEU A 150 -15.73 5.44 4.19
N THR A 151 -14.59 5.15 3.58
CA THR A 151 -13.68 4.10 4.04
C THR A 151 -13.19 4.39 5.47
N TYR A 152 -12.82 5.65 5.78
CA TYR A 152 -12.43 6.04 7.12
C TYR A 152 -13.52 5.77 8.17
N LEU A 153 -14.78 6.16 7.89
CA LEU A 153 -15.90 5.96 8.82
C LEU A 153 -16.30 4.50 8.98
N MET A 154 -16.07 3.68 7.95
CA MET A 154 -16.39 2.25 7.96
C MET A 154 -15.24 1.37 8.45
N SER A 155 -14.04 1.94 8.62
CA SER A 155 -12.88 1.17 9.08
C SER A 155 -12.92 0.94 10.58
N PRO A 156 -12.81 -0.32 11.05
CA PRO A 156 -12.65 -0.61 12.47
C PRO A 156 -11.38 0.03 13.07
N SER A 157 -10.35 0.23 12.26
CA SER A 157 -9.07 0.80 12.69
C SER A 157 -9.18 2.24 13.17
N SER A 158 -10.14 3.03 12.65
CA SER A 158 -10.31 4.44 13.03
C SER A 158 -10.60 4.66 14.53
N SER A 159 -11.05 3.63 15.25
CA SER A 159 -11.31 3.66 16.70
C SER A 159 -10.26 2.93 17.54
N ARG A 160 -9.20 2.38 16.93
CA ARG A 160 -8.22 1.51 17.61
C ARG A 160 -6.87 2.19 17.90
N ALA A 161 -6.81 3.52 17.89
CA ALA A 161 -5.58 4.22 18.23
C ALA A 161 -5.14 3.87 19.66
N LYS A 162 -3.91 3.39 19.81
CA LYS A 162 -3.31 3.06 21.11
C LYS A 162 -3.12 4.32 21.97
N ASP A 163 -2.81 5.47 21.35
CA ASP A 163 -2.80 6.79 21.99
C ASP A 163 -3.94 7.67 21.44
N PRO A 164 -5.04 7.85 22.18
CA PRO A 164 -6.13 8.74 21.80
C PRO A 164 -5.71 10.22 21.64
N GLY A 165 -4.64 10.65 22.33
CA GLY A 165 -4.07 11.99 22.18
C GLY A 165 -3.46 12.20 20.80
N GLU A 166 -2.73 11.23 20.30
CA GLU A 166 -2.12 11.23 18.97
C GLU A 166 -3.19 11.14 17.86
N ALA A 167 -4.27 10.40 18.12
CA ALA A 167 -5.39 10.30 17.19
C ALA A 167 -6.27 11.56 17.14
N ARG A 168 -6.13 12.49 18.07
CA ARG A 168 -6.95 13.71 18.11
C ARG A 168 -6.79 14.53 16.84
N GLY A 169 -7.90 14.83 16.17
CA GLY A 169 -7.92 15.53 14.89
C GLY A 169 -7.64 14.64 13.67
N SER A 170 -7.60 13.31 13.85
CA SER A 170 -7.58 12.37 12.74
C SER A 170 -8.83 12.47 11.89
N GLY A 171 -8.68 12.19 10.58
CA GLY A 171 -9.78 12.20 9.64
C GLY A 171 -9.35 11.74 8.25
N HIS A 172 -10.30 11.65 7.34
CA HIS A 172 -10.04 11.24 5.97
C HIS A 172 -9.16 12.25 5.21
N VAL A 173 -8.44 11.79 4.19
CA VAL A 173 -7.66 12.64 3.28
C VAL A 173 -8.60 13.30 2.26
N PRO A 174 -8.81 14.64 2.31
CA PRO A 174 -9.71 15.32 1.39
C PRO A 174 -9.24 15.25 -0.06
N MET A 175 -10.17 15.02 -1.01
CA MET A 175 -9.85 14.89 -2.44
C MET A 175 -9.08 16.10 -3.01
N ARG A 176 -9.44 17.32 -2.60
CA ARG A 176 -8.74 18.55 -3.03
C ARG A 176 -7.30 18.61 -2.51
N PHE A 177 -7.06 18.09 -1.30
CA PHE A 177 -5.70 17.97 -0.76
C PHE A 177 -4.91 16.92 -1.56
N LEU A 178 -5.47 15.74 -1.77
CA LEU A 178 -4.82 14.66 -2.50
C LEU A 178 -4.43 15.08 -3.93
N LYS A 179 -5.31 15.80 -4.63
CA LYS A 179 -4.99 16.37 -5.94
C LYS A 179 -3.82 17.38 -5.91
N ARG A 180 -3.74 18.21 -4.87
CA ARG A 180 -2.60 19.13 -4.71
C ARG A 180 -1.30 18.39 -4.45
N PHE A 181 -1.34 17.38 -3.58
CA PHE A 181 -0.19 16.54 -3.28
C PHE A 181 0.28 15.78 -4.52
N TYR A 182 -0.61 15.19 -5.31
CA TYR A 182 -0.25 14.48 -6.53
C TYR A 182 0.33 15.41 -7.61
N ARG A 183 -0.16 16.67 -7.72
CA ARG A 183 0.51 17.67 -8.58
C ARG A 183 1.93 17.97 -8.11
N ALA A 184 2.14 18.16 -6.82
CA ALA A 184 3.45 18.40 -6.26
C ALA A 184 4.38 17.20 -6.50
N ALA A 185 3.94 15.99 -6.16
CA ALA A 185 4.71 14.76 -6.38
C ALA A 185 5.08 14.58 -7.85
N TYR A 186 4.13 14.77 -8.78
CA TYR A 186 4.43 14.70 -10.22
C TYR A 186 5.50 15.70 -10.66
N ARG A 187 5.40 16.95 -10.21
CA ARG A 187 6.35 18.03 -10.56
C ARG A 187 7.76 17.77 -10.01
N TRP A 188 7.87 17.06 -8.89
CA TRP A 188 9.15 16.70 -8.30
C TRP A 188 9.74 15.46 -8.95
N LEU A 189 8.92 14.44 -9.19
CA LEU A 189 9.37 13.12 -9.67
C LEU A 189 9.65 13.11 -11.16
N ARG A 190 8.80 13.73 -11.99
CA ARG A 190 8.93 13.61 -13.44
C ARG A 190 10.26 14.14 -14.01
N PRO A 191 10.79 15.30 -13.56
CA PRO A 191 12.11 15.77 -14.01
C PRO A 191 13.27 14.85 -13.61
N VAL A 192 13.13 14.11 -12.49
CA VAL A 192 14.15 13.18 -12.00
C VAL A 192 14.09 11.86 -12.75
N LEU A 193 12.88 11.31 -12.96
CA LEU A 193 12.66 10.02 -13.59
C LEU A 193 12.77 10.05 -15.11
N GLY A 194 12.65 11.23 -15.74
CA GLY A 194 12.53 11.32 -17.20
C GLY A 194 11.24 10.67 -17.72
N ASP A 195 11.23 10.17 -18.96
CA ASP A 195 10.02 9.63 -19.61
C ASP A 195 9.88 8.10 -19.47
N GLY A 196 10.91 7.39 -19.00
CA GLY A 196 10.92 5.92 -18.94
C GLY A 196 10.03 5.36 -17.81
N PRO A 197 10.37 5.57 -16.53
CA PRO A 197 9.60 5.03 -15.42
C PRO A 197 8.24 5.70 -15.27
N VAL A 198 7.23 4.93 -14.86
CA VAL A 198 5.89 5.46 -14.59
C VAL A 198 5.78 6.07 -13.19
N ILE A 199 4.82 6.98 -13.01
CA ILE A 199 4.42 7.47 -11.69
C ILE A 199 3.01 6.92 -11.43
N VAL A 200 2.88 6.15 -10.34
CA VAL A 200 1.63 5.51 -9.98
C VAL A 200 0.95 6.31 -8.87
N PHE A 201 -0.37 6.50 -9.00
CA PHE A 201 -1.18 7.23 -8.04
C PHE A 201 -2.34 6.37 -7.59
N HIS A 202 -2.39 6.05 -6.30
CA HIS A 202 -3.51 5.34 -5.74
C HIS A 202 -4.81 6.15 -5.82
N ASP A 203 -5.92 5.52 -6.14
CA ASP A 203 -7.21 6.21 -6.35
C ASP A 203 -7.84 6.77 -5.06
N GLY A 204 -7.30 6.39 -3.90
CA GLY A 204 -7.83 6.77 -2.58
C GLY A 204 -9.29 6.32 -2.42
N PHE A 205 -9.63 5.14 -2.92
CA PHE A 205 -10.98 4.53 -2.96
C PHE A 205 -12.02 5.35 -3.73
N ARG A 206 -11.58 6.26 -4.64
CA ARG A 206 -12.41 7.23 -5.36
C ARG A 206 -12.15 7.22 -6.87
N LEU A 207 -11.97 6.05 -7.48
CA LEU A 207 -11.54 5.88 -8.88
C LEU A 207 -12.30 6.79 -9.87
N ASN A 208 -13.61 6.94 -9.70
CA ASN A 208 -14.42 7.79 -10.58
C ASN A 208 -14.06 9.30 -10.53
N ARG A 209 -13.41 9.77 -9.44
CA ARG A 209 -13.01 11.17 -9.27
C ARG A 209 -11.76 11.55 -10.07
N TRP A 210 -11.06 10.55 -10.62
CA TRP A 210 -9.83 10.73 -11.38
C TRP A 210 -10.06 10.70 -12.90
N ARG A 211 -11.27 10.43 -13.37
CA ARG A 211 -11.58 10.32 -14.80
C ARG A 211 -11.16 11.56 -15.57
N GLY A 212 -10.17 11.42 -16.45
CA GLY A 212 -9.60 12.48 -17.25
C GLY A 212 -8.87 13.59 -16.48
N TRP A 213 -8.68 13.44 -15.15
CA TRP A 213 -8.02 14.48 -14.37
C TRP A 213 -6.53 14.58 -14.73
N PHE A 214 -5.80 13.48 -14.78
CA PHE A 214 -4.38 13.44 -15.13
C PHE A 214 -4.12 13.99 -16.53
N VAL A 215 -4.99 13.69 -17.50
CA VAL A 215 -4.92 14.21 -18.87
C VAL A 215 -5.09 15.73 -18.87
N ARG A 216 -6.09 16.25 -18.13
CA ARG A 216 -6.31 17.73 -18.06
C ARG A 216 -5.17 18.46 -17.34
N GLU A 217 -4.46 17.78 -16.42
CA GLU A 217 -3.26 18.33 -15.78
C GLU A 217 -1.99 18.22 -16.65
N GLY A 218 -2.09 17.62 -17.84
CA GLY A 218 -0.94 17.40 -18.73
C GLY A 218 0.08 16.38 -18.22
N MET A 219 -0.33 15.51 -17.29
CA MET A 219 0.56 14.49 -16.71
C MET A 219 0.72 13.31 -17.67
N ARG A 220 1.97 12.97 -18.01
CA ARG A 220 2.33 11.85 -18.89
C ARG A 220 3.04 10.74 -18.11
N GLY A 221 3.00 9.51 -18.61
CA GLY A 221 3.64 8.35 -17.98
C GLY A 221 3.07 8.07 -16.58
N VAL A 222 1.74 8.18 -16.43
CA VAL A 222 1.04 7.97 -15.16
C VAL A 222 0.09 6.78 -15.24
N ILE A 223 -0.04 6.07 -14.13
CA ILE A 223 -0.99 4.96 -13.93
C ILE A 223 -1.80 5.26 -12.67
N ILE A 224 -3.08 4.89 -12.68
CA ILE A 224 -3.91 4.91 -11.47
C ILE A 224 -3.87 3.51 -10.87
N ASP A 225 -3.55 3.43 -9.58
CA ASP A 225 -3.73 2.20 -8.82
C ASP A 225 -5.08 2.20 -8.11
N THR A 226 -5.71 1.02 -8.07
CA THR A 226 -6.93 0.76 -7.32
C THR A 226 -6.86 -0.62 -6.67
N HIS A 227 -7.30 -0.72 -5.42
CA HIS A 227 -7.30 -1.98 -4.69
C HIS A 227 -8.67 -2.64 -4.74
N ALA A 228 -8.70 -3.96 -4.92
CA ALA A 228 -9.92 -4.72 -5.18
C ALA A 228 -10.03 -5.96 -4.28
N TYR A 229 -10.57 -5.78 -3.10
CA TYR A 229 -10.81 -6.86 -2.14
C TYR A 229 -12.28 -7.26 -2.10
N LEU A 230 -12.60 -8.54 -2.34
CA LEU A 230 -13.99 -9.03 -2.26
C LEU A 230 -14.56 -8.92 -0.86
N VAL A 231 -13.75 -9.18 0.16
CA VAL A 231 -14.14 -9.05 1.58
C VAL A 231 -14.65 -7.65 1.95
N MET A 232 -14.16 -6.61 1.27
CA MET A 232 -14.65 -5.25 1.48
C MET A 232 -16.12 -5.05 1.06
N SER A 233 -16.67 -5.96 0.25
CA SER A 233 -18.08 -5.94 -0.15
C SER A 233 -19.01 -6.62 0.87
N GLU A 234 -18.47 -7.27 1.89
CA GLU A 234 -19.20 -8.11 2.86
C GLU A 234 -19.63 -7.33 4.12
N ARG A 235 -20.02 -6.08 3.95
CA ARG A 235 -20.49 -5.29 5.08
C ARG A 235 -21.99 -4.98 4.98
N PRO A 236 -22.76 -5.13 6.08
CA PRO A 236 -22.34 -5.60 7.42
C PRO A 236 -22.09 -7.12 7.45
N GLU A 237 -21.03 -7.55 8.12
CA GLU A 237 -20.57 -8.93 8.17
C GLU A 237 -21.65 -9.93 8.64
N VAL A 238 -22.51 -9.51 9.59
CA VAL A 238 -23.57 -10.35 10.13
C VAL A 238 -24.53 -10.83 9.04
N LEU A 239 -24.89 -9.96 8.09
CA LEU A 239 -25.77 -10.33 6.97
C LEU A 239 -25.11 -11.37 6.08
N PHE A 240 -23.83 -11.20 5.79
CA PHE A 240 -23.06 -12.11 4.92
C PHE A 240 -22.82 -13.48 5.56
N ARG A 241 -22.84 -13.57 6.90
CA ARG A 241 -22.73 -14.86 7.60
C ARG A 241 -23.96 -15.75 7.46
N ILE A 242 -25.14 -15.19 7.20
CA ILE A 242 -26.42 -15.93 7.15
C ILE A 242 -26.96 -16.09 5.71
N LEU A 243 -26.41 -15.40 4.73
CA LEU A 243 -26.85 -15.51 3.33
C LEU A 243 -26.52 -16.90 2.76
N PRO A 244 -27.42 -17.51 1.96
CA PRO A 244 -27.12 -18.72 1.22
C PRO A 244 -25.93 -18.55 0.25
N ASP A 245 -25.13 -19.60 0.07
CA ASP A 245 -23.92 -19.56 -0.75
C ASP A 245 -24.16 -19.12 -2.20
N ALA A 246 -25.29 -19.56 -2.79
CA ALA A 246 -25.69 -19.17 -4.13
C ALA A 246 -25.91 -17.63 -4.25
N TRP A 247 -26.45 -17.00 -3.19
CA TRP A 247 -26.63 -15.55 -3.15
C TRP A 247 -25.30 -14.81 -2.96
N LEU A 248 -24.39 -15.35 -2.14
CA LEU A 248 -23.04 -14.80 -1.98
C LEU A 248 -22.27 -14.87 -3.30
N MET A 249 -22.28 -15.99 -4.00
CA MET A 249 -21.64 -16.13 -5.30
C MET A 249 -22.20 -15.16 -6.34
N ARG A 250 -23.52 -14.96 -6.35
CA ARG A 250 -24.17 -13.96 -7.21
C ARG A 250 -23.72 -12.55 -6.86
N TRP A 251 -23.64 -12.23 -5.57
CA TRP A 251 -23.15 -10.95 -5.07
C TRP A 251 -21.72 -10.68 -5.52
N TYR A 252 -20.79 -11.61 -5.31
CA TYR A 252 -19.39 -11.43 -5.71
C TYR A 252 -19.25 -11.22 -7.22
N ARG A 253 -19.99 -11.96 -8.04
CA ARG A 253 -20.01 -11.76 -9.50
C ARG A 253 -20.49 -10.36 -9.88
N LEU A 254 -21.56 -9.87 -9.24
CA LEU A 254 -22.08 -8.52 -9.48
C LEU A 254 -21.10 -7.45 -9.02
N PHE A 255 -20.48 -7.62 -7.85
CA PHE A 255 -19.49 -6.70 -7.31
C PHE A 255 -18.24 -6.65 -8.20
N ALA A 256 -17.70 -7.80 -8.60
CA ALA A 256 -16.58 -7.87 -9.52
C ALA A 256 -16.90 -7.24 -10.90
N ALA A 257 -18.08 -7.52 -11.45
CA ALA A 257 -18.53 -6.92 -12.70
C ALA A 257 -18.67 -5.39 -12.60
N TRP A 258 -19.17 -4.89 -11.46
CA TRP A 258 -19.26 -3.45 -11.19
C TRP A 258 -17.86 -2.82 -11.08
N GLY A 259 -16.93 -3.43 -10.35
CA GLY A 259 -15.53 -3.00 -10.25
C GLY A 259 -14.86 -2.96 -11.62
N ALA A 260 -14.98 -4.03 -12.41
CA ALA A 260 -14.43 -4.10 -13.76
C ALA A 260 -15.00 -3.02 -14.69
N ARG A 261 -16.29 -2.67 -14.57
CA ARG A 261 -16.89 -1.56 -15.34
C ARG A 261 -16.30 -0.21 -14.94
N ARG A 262 -16.06 0.02 -13.64
CA ARG A 262 -15.42 1.25 -13.14
C ARG A 262 -14.00 1.39 -13.66
N ILE A 263 -13.20 0.32 -13.58
CA ILE A 263 -11.83 0.25 -14.11
C ILE A 263 -11.82 0.55 -15.61
N ARG A 264 -12.62 -0.15 -16.41
CA ARG A 264 -12.72 0.10 -17.85
C ARG A 264 -13.11 1.54 -18.21
N ARG A 265 -13.99 2.16 -17.43
CA ARG A 265 -14.38 3.58 -17.64
C ARG A 265 -13.24 4.55 -17.31
N ALA A 266 -12.46 4.29 -16.26
CA ALA A 266 -11.31 5.11 -15.91
C ALA A 266 -10.16 4.92 -16.89
N ALA A 267 -9.90 3.68 -17.32
CA ALA A 267 -8.84 3.31 -18.25
C ALA A 267 -8.98 3.94 -19.65
N ARG A 268 -10.16 4.47 -20.00
CA ARG A 268 -10.34 5.26 -21.25
C ARG A 268 -9.53 6.57 -21.24
N PHE A 269 -9.09 7.04 -20.10
CA PHE A 269 -8.38 8.31 -19.96
C PHE A 269 -6.95 8.15 -19.44
N THR A 270 -6.73 7.20 -18.53
CA THR A 270 -5.45 6.96 -17.89
C THR A 270 -5.36 5.47 -17.58
N PRO A 271 -4.25 4.79 -17.88
CA PRO A 271 -4.09 3.38 -17.53
C PRO A 271 -4.40 3.13 -16.05
N VAL A 272 -5.02 1.99 -15.76
CA VAL A 272 -5.39 1.58 -14.41
C VAL A 272 -4.78 0.21 -14.13
N MET A 273 -4.11 0.08 -13.01
CA MET A 273 -3.68 -1.20 -12.46
C MET A 273 -4.52 -1.56 -11.23
N VAL A 274 -4.52 -2.82 -10.87
CA VAL A 274 -4.99 -3.31 -9.58
C VAL A 274 -3.75 -3.75 -8.82
N GLY A 275 -3.24 -2.85 -7.94
CA GLY A 275 -1.99 -3.05 -7.23
C GLY A 275 -2.12 -4.05 -6.09
N GLU A 276 -3.32 -4.14 -5.50
CA GLU A 276 -3.62 -5.12 -4.47
C GLU A 276 -4.99 -5.75 -4.69
N TRP A 277 -5.05 -7.07 -4.53
CA TRP A 277 -6.28 -7.83 -4.60
C TRP A 277 -6.15 -9.15 -3.83
N CYS A 278 -7.29 -9.71 -3.44
CA CYS A 278 -7.31 -10.98 -2.72
C CYS A 278 -8.60 -11.73 -3.07
N VAL A 279 -8.50 -13.05 -3.17
CA VAL A 279 -9.65 -13.96 -3.37
C VAL A 279 -10.34 -14.33 -2.06
N ALA A 280 -9.80 -13.95 -0.92
CA ALA A 280 -10.41 -14.20 0.37
C ALA A 280 -11.83 -13.61 0.42
N ASN A 281 -12.77 -14.40 0.90
CA ASN A 281 -14.17 -14.02 1.06
C ASN A 281 -14.84 -14.92 2.12
N GLY A 282 -15.99 -14.49 2.64
CA GLY A 282 -16.71 -15.20 3.69
C GLY A 282 -17.23 -16.58 3.28
N LEU A 283 -17.43 -16.84 1.98
CA LEU A 283 -17.85 -18.16 1.48
C LEU A 283 -16.70 -19.15 1.60
N ALA A 284 -15.50 -18.81 1.15
CA ALA A 284 -14.31 -19.66 1.30
C ALA A 284 -14.04 -19.98 2.78
N ALA A 285 -14.24 -18.99 3.65
CA ALA A 285 -14.13 -19.19 5.10
C ALA A 285 -15.10 -20.24 5.66
N ARG A 286 -16.36 -20.24 5.18
CA ARG A 286 -17.37 -21.21 5.61
C ARG A 286 -17.06 -22.63 5.13
N MET A 287 -16.50 -22.77 3.94
CA MET A 287 -16.19 -24.06 3.34
C MET A 287 -14.98 -24.74 3.97
N GLY A 288 -14.27 -24.07 4.90
CA GLY A 288 -13.08 -24.62 5.54
C GLY A 288 -11.88 -24.81 4.59
N GLU A 289 -12.04 -24.40 3.32
CA GLU A 289 -11.03 -24.61 2.27
C GLU A 289 -9.86 -23.63 2.36
N CYS A 290 -9.94 -22.65 3.25
CA CYS A 290 -8.92 -21.62 3.38
C CYS A 290 -8.76 -21.13 4.83
N GLY A 291 -8.32 -21.99 5.72
CA GLY A 291 -7.80 -21.56 7.03
C GLY A 291 -6.69 -20.50 6.90
N ALA A 292 -5.91 -20.54 5.82
CA ALA A 292 -4.89 -19.56 5.47
C ALA A 292 -5.45 -18.29 4.82
N CYS A 293 -6.54 -18.35 4.05
CA CYS A 293 -7.09 -17.17 3.36
C CYS A 293 -7.82 -16.18 4.26
N LEU A 294 -8.25 -16.59 5.45
CA LEU A 294 -8.83 -15.69 6.46
C LEU A 294 -7.79 -14.90 7.24
N LEU A 295 -6.57 -15.40 7.27
CA LEU A 295 -5.43 -14.76 7.93
C LEU A 295 -4.78 -13.65 7.07
N TYR A 296 -5.24 -13.45 5.82
CA TYR A 296 -4.65 -12.47 4.90
C TYR A 296 -5.07 -11.02 5.15
N THR A 297 -5.65 -10.70 6.27
CA THR A 297 -5.95 -9.31 6.64
C THR A 297 -4.90 -8.66 7.54
N SER A 298 -3.97 -9.40 8.11
CA SER A 298 -2.79 -8.89 8.84
C SER A 298 -1.72 -9.96 9.10
N ASP A 299 -2.05 -11.25 8.98
CA ASP A 299 -1.23 -12.34 9.55
C ASP A 299 -0.57 -13.28 8.54
N ALA A 300 -0.84 -13.15 7.25
CA ALA A 300 -0.30 -14.06 6.23
C ALA A 300 1.19 -13.85 5.91
N ALA A 301 1.78 -12.82 6.49
CA ALA A 301 3.23 -12.61 6.42
C ALA A 301 4.01 -13.57 7.33
N ASP A 302 3.36 -14.22 8.30
CA ASP A 302 4.05 -14.93 9.38
C ASP A 302 4.03 -16.48 9.27
N ASP A 303 3.35 -17.08 8.30
CA ASP A 303 3.18 -18.54 8.21
C ASP A 303 4.23 -19.29 7.36
N LYS A 304 5.36 -18.67 7.04
CA LYS A 304 6.55 -19.42 6.62
C LYS A 304 7.41 -19.70 7.85
N GLN A 305 7.07 -20.72 8.64
CA GLN A 305 7.99 -21.49 9.48
C GLN A 305 8.41 -22.76 8.76
#